data_47def1468edfb0a85879d4606f73c34b
#
_entry.id   47def1468edfb0a85879d4606f73c34b
#
_cell.length_a   1.000
_cell.length_b   1.000
_cell.length_c   1.000
_cell.angle_alpha   90.00
_cell.angle_beta   90.00
_cell.angle_gamma   90.00
#
_symmetry.space_group_name_H-M   'P 1'
#
loop_
_entity.id
_entity.type
_entity.pdbx_description
1 polymer ?
#
loop_
_entity_poly.entity_id
_entity_poly.type
_entity_poly.pdbx_seq_one_letter_code
_entity_poly.pdbx_strand_id
1 'polypeptide(L)'
;EMCIRDRGALVGCNDDDDVNKKNSLSVTPASAIEFKAGDNQDVVLTVKTDAKSWAFEKNGEWIVAKQDGDKLTVNAQANTTESVRPGRITITAGNAEPVNINVNQKGLEVGEIVLSISPSDPIGFEATGNKAVELTVTTNAPDWTFSYPEEWMTAEKQGDKLTVNAKDNTGDARVGQIVVTSSEGEKTAKIAVSQKAGSENPTPGEEIA
;
A
#
# COMPACT_ATOMS: atom_id res chain seq x y z
N GLU A 1 41.14 -24.21 -34.20
CA GLU A 1 42.55 -23.82 -34.01
C GLU A 1 43.13 -24.58 -32.83
N MET A 2 44.32 -25.16 -33.06
CA MET A 2 44.92 -26.23 -32.29
C MET A 2 45.71 -25.64 -31.12
N CYS A 3 45.34 -25.92 -29.88
CA CYS A 3 46.11 -25.54 -28.69
C CYS A 3 47.34 -26.43 -28.58
N ILE A 4 48.51 -25.80 -28.66
CA ILE A 4 49.83 -26.41 -28.48
C ILE A 4 50.06 -26.63 -26.97
N ARG A 5 50.32 -27.86 -26.58
CA ARG A 5 50.80 -28.23 -25.23
C ARG A 5 52.24 -27.72 -25.04
N ASP A 6 52.45 -26.87 -24.06
CA ASP A 6 53.74 -26.76 -23.40
C ASP A 6 53.61 -26.91 -21.88
N ARG A 7 54.61 -27.49 -21.25
CA ARG A 7 54.62 -27.98 -19.87
C ARG A 7 54.82 -26.84 -18.89
N GLY A 8 53.92 -26.76 -17.88
CA GLY A 8 54.24 -26.19 -16.57
C GLY A 8 53.52 -24.91 -16.26
N ALA A 9 52.37 -25.03 -15.71
CA ALA A 9 51.71 -24.32 -14.61
C ALA A 9 50.20 -24.49 -14.80
N LEU A 10 49.54 -25.06 -13.80
CA LEU A 10 48.09 -25.02 -13.70
C LEU A 10 47.67 -23.57 -13.39
N VAL A 11 47.45 -22.79 -14.45
CA VAL A 11 46.62 -21.59 -14.34
C VAL A 11 45.20 -22.08 -14.52
N GLY A 12 44.45 -22.09 -13.42
CA GLY A 12 43.01 -22.33 -13.47
C GLY A 12 42.39 -21.36 -14.47
N CYS A 13 41.77 -21.87 -15.51
CA CYS A 13 40.78 -21.12 -16.24
C CYS A 13 39.68 -20.78 -15.22
N ASN A 14 39.66 -19.54 -14.75
CA ASN A 14 38.45 -19.00 -14.18
C ASN A 14 37.45 -18.97 -15.34
N ASP A 15 36.48 -19.85 -15.28
CA ASP A 15 35.26 -19.72 -16.08
C ASP A 15 34.61 -18.38 -15.70
N ASP A 16 34.90 -17.34 -16.48
CA ASP A 16 34.15 -16.09 -16.47
C ASP A 16 32.74 -16.30 -17.12
N ASP A 17 32.08 -17.41 -16.78
CA ASP A 17 30.74 -17.73 -17.27
C ASP A 17 29.62 -17.00 -16.51
N ASP A 18 29.95 -16.06 -15.61
CA ASP A 18 28.93 -15.38 -14.76
C ASP A 18 28.51 -13.99 -15.28
N VAL A 19 28.97 -13.56 -16.44
CA VAL A 19 28.68 -12.20 -16.98
C VAL A 19 27.28 -12.10 -17.57
N ASN A 20 26.53 -13.21 -17.70
CA ASN A 20 25.23 -13.20 -18.38
C ASN A 20 24.11 -13.98 -17.64
N LYS A 21 24.31 -14.27 -16.36
CA LYS A 21 23.28 -14.95 -15.58
C LYS A 21 22.10 -14.01 -15.35
N LYS A 22 20.96 -14.34 -15.97
CA LYS A 22 19.71 -13.62 -15.78
C LYS A 22 19.18 -13.87 -14.36
N ASN A 23 18.73 -12.83 -13.70
CA ASN A 23 18.05 -12.99 -12.41
C ASN A 23 16.75 -13.78 -12.60
N SER A 24 16.38 -14.51 -11.58
CA SER A 24 15.07 -15.14 -11.49
C SER A 24 14.06 -14.15 -10.92
N LEU A 25 12.82 -14.21 -11.41
CA LEU A 25 11.69 -13.46 -10.86
C LEU A 25 10.43 -14.32 -10.99
N SER A 26 9.74 -14.51 -9.89
CA SER A 26 8.42 -15.15 -9.86
C SER A 26 7.48 -14.44 -8.91
N VAL A 27 6.19 -14.46 -9.24
CA VAL A 27 5.13 -13.82 -8.47
C VAL A 27 4.02 -14.83 -8.24
N THR A 28 3.52 -14.90 -7.02
CA THR A 28 2.46 -15.85 -6.65
C THR A 28 1.38 -15.13 -5.82
N PRO A 29 0.11 -15.26 -6.20
CA PRO A 29 -0.40 -15.85 -7.44
C PRO A 29 -0.03 -15.03 -8.67
N ALA A 30 0.11 -15.69 -9.83
CA ALA A 30 0.40 -15.06 -11.13
C ALA A 30 -0.87 -14.83 -11.98
N SER A 31 -2.04 -15.19 -11.46
CA SER A 31 -3.32 -14.98 -12.13
C SER A 31 -3.71 -13.51 -12.16
N ALA A 32 -4.57 -13.14 -13.10
CA ALA A 32 -5.19 -11.82 -13.11
C ALA A 32 -5.95 -11.57 -11.81
N ILE A 33 -5.92 -10.32 -11.34
CA ILE A 33 -6.67 -9.86 -10.17
C ILE A 33 -7.99 -9.28 -10.66
N GLU A 34 -9.10 -9.77 -10.10
CA GLU A 34 -10.45 -9.33 -10.41
C GLU A 34 -11.06 -8.63 -9.19
N PHE A 35 -11.33 -7.35 -9.32
CA PHE A 35 -11.99 -6.53 -8.30
C PHE A 35 -13.46 -6.27 -8.67
N LYS A 36 -14.29 -6.14 -7.64
CA LYS A 36 -15.66 -5.61 -7.76
C LYS A 36 -15.62 -4.10 -7.95
N ALA A 37 -16.76 -3.48 -8.17
CA ALA A 37 -16.88 -2.02 -8.21
C ALA A 37 -16.44 -1.37 -6.89
N GLY A 38 -16.84 -1.94 -5.75
CA GLY A 38 -16.44 -1.50 -4.42
C GLY A 38 -16.25 -2.64 -3.43
N ASP A 39 -15.95 -2.32 -2.17
CA ASP A 39 -15.79 -3.26 -1.05
C ASP A 39 -14.77 -4.37 -1.33
N ASN A 40 -13.66 -4.01 -1.95
CA ASN A 40 -12.61 -4.96 -2.30
C ASN A 40 -11.74 -5.32 -1.10
N GLN A 41 -11.32 -6.58 -1.05
CA GLN A 41 -10.33 -7.05 -0.09
C GLN A 41 -8.94 -6.97 -0.71
N ASP A 42 -7.94 -6.82 0.15
CA ASP A 42 -6.53 -6.83 -0.27
C ASP A 42 -6.15 -8.17 -0.90
N VAL A 43 -5.45 -8.09 -2.02
CA VAL A 43 -4.81 -9.24 -2.68
C VAL A 43 -3.32 -9.14 -2.43
N VAL A 44 -2.74 -10.17 -1.81
CA VAL A 44 -1.31 -10.21 -1.51
C VAL A 44 -0.60 -11.07 -2.55
N LEU A 45 0.33 -10.46 -3.26
CA LEU A 45 1.26 -11.13 -4.16
C LEU A 45 2.59 -11.35 -3.43
N THR A 46 3.16 -12.56 -3.52
CA THR A 46 4.50 -12.86 -3.03
C THR A 46 5.48 -12.83 -4.20
N VAL A 47 6.51 -12.02 -4.09
CA VAL A 47 7.57 -11.83 -5.10
C VAL A 47 8.82 -12.59 -4.64
N LYS A 48 9.32 -13.49 -5.47
CA LYS A 48 10.57 -14.21 -5.23
C LYS A 48 11.57 -13.89 -6.32
N THR A 49 12.77 -13.48 -5.94
CA THR A 49 13.85 -13.14 -6.85
C THR A 49 15.21 -13.41 -6.19
N ASP A 50 16.24 -13.67 -7.00
CA ASP A 50 17.65 -13.68 -6.59
C ASP A 50 18.35 -12.34 -6.85
N ALA A 51 17.64 -11.34 -7.39
CA ALA A 51 18.13 -9.97 -7.50
C ALA A 51 18.19 -9.29 -6.12
N LYS A 52 19.05 -8.29 -5.97
CA LYS A 52 19.22 -7.53 -4.71
C LYS A 52 17.95 -6.79 -4.27
N SER A 53 17.12 -6.41 -5.23
CA SER A 53 15.84 -5.70 -5.00
C SER A 53 14.91 -5.92 -6.17
N TRP A 54 13.65 -5.62 -5.94
CA TRP A 54 12.61 -5.59 -6.95
C TRP A 54 11.80 -4.29 -6.83
N ALA A 55 11.12 -3.94 -7.90
CA ALA A 55 10.25 -2.77 -7.97
C ALA A 55 8.98 -3.12 -8.74
N PHE A 56 7.97 -2.26 -8.65
CA PHE A 56 6.76 -2.40 -9.44
C PHE A 56 6.32 -1.05 -10.02
N GLU A 57 5.62 -1.14 -11.14
CA GLU A 57 4.89 -0.03 -11.74
C GLU A 57 3.44 -0.44 -11.92
N LYS A 58 2.52 0.50 -11.82
CA LYS A 58 1.10 0.28 -12.06
C LYS A 58 0.58 1.17 -13.17
N ASN A 59 -0.21 0.59 -14.06
CA ASN A 59 -1.00 1.31 -15.05
C ASN A 59 -2.46 1.28 -14.61
N GLY A 60 -2.92 2.41 -14.10
CA GLY A 60 -4.24 2.63 -13.50
C GLY A 60 -4.09 3.32 -12.14
N GLU A 61 -4.45 4.60 -12.05
CA GLU A 61 -4.34 5.40 -10.81
C GLU A 61 -5.24 4.84 -9.69
N TRP A 62 -6.33 4.17 -10.08
CA TRP A 62 -7.27 3.52 -9.18
C TRP A 62 -6.73 2.26 -8.49
N ILE A 63 -5.60 1.71 -8.97
CA ILE A 63 -4.93 0.58 -8.32
C ILE A 63 -4.13 1.12 -7.14
N VAL A 64 -4.42 0.63 -5.95
CA VAL A 64 -3.65 0.89 -4.74
C VAL A 64 -2.69 -0.27 -4.54
N ALA A 65 -1.39 -0.01 -4.47
CA ALA A 65 -0.39 -1.05 -4.29
C ALA A 65 0.67 -0.61 -3.29
N LYS A 66 1.05 -1.52 -2.37
CA LYS A 66 2.03 -1.26 -1.31
C LYS A 66 2.99 -2.44 -1.21
N GLN A 67 4.28 -2.12 -1.30
CA GLN A 67 5.36 -3.09 -1.13
C GLN A 67 5.77 -3.19 0.33
N ASP A 68 5.91 -4.43 0.81
CA ASP A 68 6.44 -4.74 2.14
C ASP A 68 7.29 -6.01 2.04
N GLY A 69 8.62 -5.84 2.08
CA GLY A 69 9.57 -6.94 1.90
C GLY A 69 9.38 -7.66 0.56
N ASP A 70 9.04 -8.94 0.64
CA ASP A 70 8.74 -9.82 -0.50
C ASP A 70 7.26 -9.81 -0.92
N LYS A 71 6.45 -8.96 -0.33
CA LYS A 71 5.01 -8.88 -0.58
C LYS A 71 4.62 -7.59 -1.29
N LEU A 72 3.66 -7.71 -2.18
CA LEU A 72 2.94 -6.59 -2.79
C LEU A 72 1.46 -6.75 -2.46
N THR A 73 0.95 -5.91 -1.59
CA THR A 73 -0.49 -5.82 -1.29
C THR A 73 -1.15 -4.93 -2.33
N VAL A 74 -2.20 -5.43 -2.97
CA VAL A 74 -2.93 -4.76 -4.04
C VAL A 74 -4.39 -4.62 -3.68
N ASN A 75 -4.94 -3.43 -3.84
CA ASN A 75 -6.36 -3.13 -3.69
C ASN A 75 -6.82 -2.19 -4.81
N ALA A 76 -8.09 -1.85 -4.85
CA ALA A 76 -8.69 -0.96 -5.84
C ALA A 76 -9.58 0.09 -5.16
N GLN A 77 -9.43 1.35 -5.58
CA GLN A 77 -10.41 2.39 -5.27
C GLN A 77 -11.77 2.04 -5.90
N ALA A 78 -12.87 2.51 -5.28
CA ALA A 78 -14.20 2.28 -5.83
C ALA A 78 -14.30 2.75 -7.29
N ASN A 79 -14.91 1.90 -8.11
CA ASN A 79 -15.30 2.26 -9.47
C ASN A 79 -16.75 2.77 -9.44
N THR A 80 -16.92 4.08 -9.61
CA THR A 80 -18.23 4.75 -9.56
C THR A 80 -18.92 4.79 -10.92
N THR A 81 -18.40 4.07 -11.91
CA THR A 81 -18.95 4.00 -13.26
C THR A 81 -19.46 2.58 -13.55
N GLU A 82 -20.40 2.45 -14.49
CA GLU A 82 -20.91 1.15 -14.96
C GLU A 82 -19.90 0.40 -15.85
N SER A 83 -18.80 1.05 -16.22
CA SER A 83 -17.80 0.47 -17.13
C SER A 83 -16.74 -0.31 -16.38
N VAL A 84 -16.37 -1.47 -16.90
CA VAL A 84 -15.18 -2.22 -16.48
C VAL A 84 -13.93 -1.40 -16.79
N ARG A 85 -12.98 -1.36 -15.86
CA ARG A 85 -11.69 -0.69 -16.08
C ARG A 85 -10.53 -1.68 -15.97
N PRO A 86 -9.74 -1.85 -17.04
CA PRO A 86 -8.55 -2.69 -17.02
C PRO A 86 -7.36 -1.90 -16.48
N GLY A 87 -6.43 -2.61 -15.85
CA GLY A 87 -5.16 -2.11 -15.40
C GLY A 87 -4.10 -3.21 -15.40
N ARG A 88 -2.88 -2.85 -14.99
CA ARG A 88 -1.75 -3.77 -14.96
C ARG A 88 -0.76 -3.37 -13.87
N ILE A 89 -0.16 -4.36 -13.27
CA ILE A 89 1.04 -4.21 -12.44
C ILE A 89 2.18 -4.92 -13.14
N THR A 90 3.29 -4.21 -13.35
CA THR A 90 4.53 -4.75 -13.92
C THR A 90 5.56 -4.83 -12.80
N ILE A 91 6.07 -6.02 -12.51
CA ILE A 91 7.07 -6.27 -11.47
C ILE A 91 8.40 -6.56 -12.15
N THR A 92 9.46 -5.89 -11.69
CA THR A 92 10.82 -5.98 -12.24
C THR A 92 11.84 -6.30 -11.14
N ALA A 93 12.89 -7.04 -11.47
CA ALA A 93 13.96 -7.37 -10.53
C ALA A 93 15.28 -7.60 -11.31
N GLY A 94 16.27 -6.74 -11.07
CA GLY A 94 17.57 -6.82 -11.74
C GLY A 94 17.41 -6.87 -13.26
N ASN A 95 18.00 -7.92 -13.89
CA ASN A 95 17.90 -8.19 -15.32
C ASN A 95 16.92 -9.34 -15.68
N ALA A 96 16.04 -9.73 -14.73
CA ALA A 96 14.99 -10.72 -14.97
C ALA A 96 13.95 -10.22 -15.99
N GLU A 97 13.25 -11.15 -16.64
CA GLU A 97 12.08 -10.80 -17.43
C GLU A 97 10.98 -10.22 -16.51
N PRO A 98 10.39 -9.07 -16.87
CA PRO A 98 9.31 -8.50 -16.10
C PRO A 98 8.09 -9.42 -15.99
N VAL A 99 7.48 -9.48 -14.83
CA VAL A 99 6.22 -10.18 -14.61
C VAL A 99 5.07 -9.18 -14.65
N ASN A 100 4.09 -9.44 -15.54
CA ASN A 100 2.91 -8.60 -15.70
C ASN A 100 1.69 -9.29 -15.08
N ILE A 101 1.02 -8.62 -14.17
CA ILE A 101 -0.25 -9.05 -13.57
C ILE A 101 -1.35 -8.12 -14.09
N ASN A 102 -2.31 -8.67 -14.81
CA ASN A 102 -3.49 -7.91 -15.22
C ASN A 102 -4.39 -7.69 -14.00
N VAL A 103 -4.96 -6.49 -13.92
CA VAL A 103 -5.90 -6.10 -12.87
C VAL A 103 -7.14 -5.58 -13.54
N ASN A 104 -8.28 -6.21 -13.31
CA ASN A 104 -9.57 -5.78 -13.86
C ASN A 104 -10.48 -5.37 -12.69
N GLN A 105 -11.23 -4.31 -12.88
CA GLN A 105 -12.27 -3.94 -11.93
C GLN A 105 -13.61 -3.82 -12.64
N LYS A 106 -14.62 -4.49 -12.10
CA LYS A 106 -16.00 -4.40 -12.59
C LYS A 106 -16.54 -2.99 -12.46
N GLY A 107 -17.47 -2.65 -13.33
CA GLY A 107 -18.33 -1.48 -13.18
C GLY A 107 -19.41 -1.72 -12.12
N LEU A 108 -20.09 -0.65 -11.74
CA LEU A 108 -21.25 -0.68 -10.85
C LEU A 108 -22.41 -1.47 -11.46
N GLU A 109 -23.12 -2.18 -10.62
CA GLU A 109 -24.48 -2.62 -10.93
C GLU A 109 -25.46 -1.46 -10.70
N VAL A 110 -26.55 -1.42 -11.46
CA VAL A 110 -27.56 -0.35 -11.33
C VAL A 110 -28.13 -0.32 -9.91
N GLY A 111 -28.03 0.83 -9.25
CA GLY A 111 -28.49 1.02 -7.86
C GLY A 111 -27.49 0.65 -6.77
N GLU A 112 -26.29 0.15 -7.12
CA GLU A 112 -25.24 -0.13 -6.12
C GLU A 112 -24.56 1.16 -5.63
N ILE A 113 -24.53 1.36 -4.31
CA ILE A 113 -23.74 2.42 -3.69
C ILE A 113 -22.35 1.88 -3.36
N VAL A 114 -21.31 2.62 -3.72
CA VAL A 114 -19.93 2.32 -3.35
C VAL A 114 -19.33 3.46 -2.54
N LEU A 115 -18.41 3.11 -1.65
CA LEU A 115 -17.66 4.05 -0.82
C LEU A 115 -16.25 3.50 -0.57
N SER A 116 -15.24 4.33 -0.76
CA SER A 116 -13.86 3.99 -0.39
C SER A 116 -13.10 5.23 0.08
N ILE A 117 -12.01 5.01 0.83
CA ILE A 117 -11.11 6.04 1.33
C ILE A 117 -9.70 5.70 0.83
N SER A 118 -8.95 6.70 0.39
CA SER A 118 -7.57 6.53 -0.05
C SER A 118 -6.68 7.67 0.47
N PRO A 119 -5.49 7.36 1.04
CA PRO A 119 -5.01 6.04 1.37
C PRO A 119 -5.87 5.32 2.42
N SER A 120 -5.88 3.98 2.42
CA SER A 120 -6.64 3.16 3.37
C SER A 120 -5.80 2.70 4.57
N ASP A 121 -4.52 3.01 4.57
CA ASP A 121 -3.61 2.68 5.68
C ASP A 121 -4.01 3.41 6.97
N PRO A 122 -3.82 2.81 8.15
CA PRO A 122 -3.98 3.48 9.42
C PRO A 122 -3.14 4.76 9.52
N ILE A 123 -3.72 5.81 10.07
CA ILE A 123 -3.02 7.08 10.28
C ILE A 123 -2.26 7.01 11.61
N GLY A 124 -0.95 7.26 11.55
CA GLY A 124 -0.10 7.39 12.74
C GLY A 124 0.36 8.82 12.93
N PHE A 125 0.06 9.41 14.10
CA PHE A 125 0.54 10.72 14.49
C PHE A 125 1.66 10.62 15.55
N GLU A 126 2.61 11.53 15.48
CA GLU A 126 3.57 11.74 16.55
C GLU A 126 2.88 12.41 17.76
N ALA A 127 3.58 12.49 18.89
CA ALA A 127 3.03 13.16 20.07
C ALA A 127 2.74 14.64 19.80
N THR A 128 3.63 15.33 19.07
CA THR A 128 3.55 16.77 18.79
C THR A 128 4.01 17.07 17.37
N GLY A 129 3.73 18.27 16.88
CA GLY A 129 4.24 18.77 15.61
C GLY A 129 3.66 18.05 14.38
N ASN A 130 2.47 17.50 14.51
CA ASN A 130 1.81 16.75 13.44
C ASN A 130 1.44 17.64 12.25
N LYS A 131 1.54 17.05 11.07
CA LYS A 131 0.98 17.62 9.84
C LYS A 131 -0.35 16.95 9.56
N ALA A 132 -1.28 17.72 9.00
CA ALA A 132 -2.56 17.18 8.56
C ALA A 132 -2.36 16.12 7.47
N VAL A 133 -3.15 15.06 7.56
CA VAL A 133 -3.21 13.97 6.59
C VAL A 133 -4.45 14.16 5.73
N GLU A 134 -4.28 14.19 4.42
CA GLU A 134 -5.37 14.29 3.47
C GLU A 134 -5.79 12.90 3.00
N LEU A 135 -7.08 12.63 3.07
CA LEU A 135 -7.73 11.43 2.57
C LEU A 135 -8.66 11.82 1.42
N THR A 136 -8.76 10.98 0.40
CA THR A 136 -9.74 11.11 -0.67
C THR A 136 -10.86 10.11 -0.44
N VAL A 137 -12.10 10.60 -0.39
CA VAL A 137 -13.31 9.77 -0.31
C VAL A 137 -13.89 9.62 -1.70
N THR A 138 -14.08 8.39 -2.16
CA THR A 138 -14.67 8.07 -3.46
C THR A 138 -16.00 7.38 -3.25
N THR A 139 -17.09 7.97 -3.75
CA THR A 139 -18.44 7.42 -3.68
C THR A 139 -19.27 7.86 -4.89
N ASN A 140 -20.30 7.08 -5.25
CA ASN A 140 -21.34 7.47 -6.20
C ASN A 140 -22.62 7.96 -5.50
N ALA A 141 -22.66 7.95 -4.16
CA ALA A 141 -23.73 8.60 -3.41
C ALA A 141 -23.71 10.12 -3.64
N PRO A 142 -24.84 10.81 -3.56
CA PRO A 142 -24.91 12.27 -3.75
C PRO A 142 -24.03 13.06 -2.79
N ASP A 143 -23.81 12.53 -1.58
CA ASP A 143 -22.95 13.13 -0.56
C ASP A 143 -22.45 12.05 0.43
N TRP A 144 -21.59 12.44 1.35
CA TRP A 144 -21.09 11.62 2.42
C TRP A 144 -20.86 12.44 3.70
N THR A 145 -20.89 11.78 4.82
CA THR A 145 -20.63 12.36 6.14
C THR A 145 -19.49 11.61 6.83
N PHE A 146 -18.97 12.18 7.91
CA PHE A 146 -17.98 11.52 8.73
C PHE A 146 -18.22 11.78 10.21
N SER A 147 -17.71 10.89 11.04
CA SER A 147 -17.74 11.00 12.50
C SER A 147 -16.46 10.46 13.13
N TYR A 148 -16.09 11.01 14.25
CA TYR A 148 -15.02 10.55 15.14
C TYR A 148 -15.37 10.92 16.57
N PRO A 149 -15.27 9.99 17.53
CA PRO A 149 -15.68 10.26 18.92
C PRO A 149 -14.58 10.94 19.75
N GLU A 150 -13.35 11.00 19.28
CA GLU A 150 -12.19 11.44 20.05
C GLU A 150 -11.94 12.95 19.92
N GLU A 151 -11.99 13.69 21.06
CA GLU A 151 -11.78 15.14 21.10
C GLU A 151 -10.35 15.58 20.75
N TRP A 152 -9.39 14.65 20.74
CA TRP A 152 -8.01 14.95 20.39
C TRP A 152 -7.74 14.99 18.88
N MET A 153 -8.65 14.49 18.07
CA MET A 153 -8.61 14.62 16.61
C MET A 153 -9.40 15.84 16.16
N THR A 154 -9.04 16.31 14.97
CA THR A 154 -9.83 17.26 14.19
C THR A 154 -9.93 16.73 12.76
N ALA A 155 -11.07 16.87 12.15
CA ALA A 155 -11.26 16.50 10.74
C ALA A 155 -12.13 17.55 10.04
N GLU A 156 -11.82 17.82 8.78
CA GLU A 156 -12.52 18.80 7.96
C GLU A 156 -12.77 18.23 6.56
N LYS A 157 -14.00 18.35 6.08
CA LYS A 157 -14.42 17.93 4.74
C LYS A 157 -14.37 19.10 3.78
N GLN A 158 -13.74 18.86 2.62
CA GLN A 158 -13.78 19.78 1.50
C GLN A 158 -13.98 19.00 0.19
N GLY A 159 -15.21 18.98 -0.33
CA GLY A 159 -15.58 18.19 -1.50
C GLY A 159 -15.38 16.69 -1.23
N ASP A 160 -14.52 16.05 -2.00
CA ASP A 160 -14.12 14.66 -1.86
C ASP A 160 -12.94 14.45 -0.90
N LYS A 161 -12.42 15.51 -0.30
CA LYS A 161 -11.29 15.47 0.62
C LYS A 161 -11.73 15.49 2.06
N LEU A 162 -11.03 14.71 2.88
CA LEU A 162 -11.12 14.72 4.34
C LEU A 162 -9.73 14.96 4.90
N THR A 163 -9.51 16.13 5.47
CA THR A 163 -8.25 16.51 6.12
C THR A 163 -8.33 16.16 7.60
N VAL A 164 -7.42 15.34 8.09
CA VAL A 164 -7.37 14.85 9.47
C VAL A 164 -6.11 15.35 10.15
N ASN A 165 -6.23 15.82 11.39
CA ASN A 165 -5.11 16.23 12.20
C ASN A 165 -5.30 15.76 13.67
N ALA A 166 -4.22 15.79 14.45
CA ALA A 166 -4.22 15.47 15.87
C ALA A 166 -3.64 16.64 16.68
N LYS A 167 -4.31 16.96 17.80
CA LYS A 167 -3.80 17.88 18.81
C LYS A 167 -2.59 17.25 19.51
N ASP A 168 -1.69 18.07 20.02
CA ASP A 168 -0.54 17.60 20.79
C ASP A 168 -0.97 16.65 21.93
N ASN A 169 -0.19 15.62 22.13
CA ASN A 169 -0.40 14.62 23.19
C ASN A 169 0.70 14.78 24.25
N THR A 170 0.29 15.06 25.46
CA THR A 170 1.20 15.15 26.64
C THR A 170 1.04 13.95 27.58
N GLY A 171 0.19 13.00 27.24
CA GLY A 171 -0.12 11.80 28.02
C GLY A 171 0.24 10.51 27.29
N ASP A 172 -0.45 9.44 27.63
CA ASP A 172 -0.25 8.11 27.05
C ASP A 172 -0.59 8.03 25.56
N ALA A 173 -0.07 6.99 24.89
CA ALA A 173 -0.44 6.70 23.52
C ALA A 173 -1.97 6.46 23.40
N ARG A 174 -2.57 6.95 22.33
CA ARG A 174 -4.01 6.89 22.14
C ARG A 174 -4.40 6.44 20.75
N VAL A 175 -5.53 5.80 20.65
CA VAL A 175 -6.09 5.28 19.41
C VAL A 175 -7.52 5.79 19.24
N GLY A 176 -7.93 5.89 18.00
CA GLY A 176 -9.27 6.31 17.63
C GLY A 176 -9.62 5.81 16.23
N GLN A 177 -10.77 6.22 15.76
CA GLN A 177 -11.29 5.81 14.46
C GLN A 177 -12.10 6.93 13.81
N ILE A 178 -11.92 7.10 12.51
CA ILE A 178 -12.81 7.90 11.68
C ILE A 178 -13.73 6.97 10.92
N VAL A 179 -15.02 7.26 10.93
CA VAL A 179 -16.05 6.57 10.16
C VAL A 179 -16.60 7.51 9.11
N VAL A 180 -16.49 7.14 7.85
CA VAL A 180 -17.12 7.84 6.72
C VAL A 180 -18.34 7.04 6.31
N THR A 181 -19.47 7.73 6.07
CA THR A 181 -20.76 7.13 5.75
C THR A 181 -21.35 7.81 4.51
N SER A 182 -21.83 7.03 3.55
CA SER A 182 -22.59 7.57 2.40
C SER A 182 -23.87 8.27 2.87
N SER A 183 -24.35 9.27 2.11
CA SER A 183 -25.51 10.08 2.49
C SER A 183 -26.77 9.25 2.74
N GLU A 184 -26.91 8.12 2.09
CA GLU A 184 -28.04 7.21 2.25
C GLU A 184 -27.83 6.19 3.39
N GLY A 185 -26.67 6.27 4.10
CA GLY A 185 -26.34 5.41 5.23
C GLY A 185 -26.06 3.95 4.88
N GLU A 186 -26.05 3.61 3.60
CA GLU A 186 -25.91 2.22 3.14
C GLU A 186 -24.50 1.68 3.26
N LYS A 187 -23.51 2.56 3.08
CA LYS A 187 -22.07 2.17 3.11
C LYS A 187 -21.31 2.97 4.12
N THR A 188 -20.40 2.29 4.80
CA THR A 188 -19.44 2.89 5.72
C THR A 188 -18.03 2.44 5.40
N ALA A 189 -17.07 3.35 5.53
CA ALA A 189 -15.64 3.06 5.48
C ALA A 189 -14.97 3.60 6.75
N LYS A 190 -13.96 2.90 7.26
CA LYS A 190 -13.34 3.21 8.54
C LYS A 190 -11.83 3.31 8.38
N ILE A 191 -11.23 4.29 9.07
CA ILE A 191 -9.78 4.43 9.18
C ILE A 191 -9.40 4.47 10.66
N ALA A 192 -8.48 3.60 11.05
CA ALA A 192 -7.87 3.63 12.37
C ALA A 192 -6.89 4.80 12.46
N VAL A 193 -6.88 5.48 13.60
CA VAL A 193 -5.97 6.58 13.89
C VAL A 193 -5.28 6.29 15.20
N SER A 194 -3.97 6.48 15.26
CA SER A 194 -3.17 6.33 16.48
C SER A 194 -2.31 7.55 16.70
N GLN A 195 -1.99 7.86 17.95
CA GLN A 195 -1.02 8.89 18.29
C GLN A 195 -0.10 8.40 19.39
N LYS A 196 1.20 8.66 19.23
CA LYS A 196 2.22 8.30 20.20
C LYS A 196 2.04 9.04 21.53
N ALA A 197 2.56 8.45 22.61
CA ALA A 197 2.63 9.09 23.92
C ALA A 197 3.50 10.35 23.88
N GLY A 198 3.10 11.37 24.61
CA GLY A 198 3.79 12.66 24.67
C GLY A 198 4.90 12.74 25.70
N SER A 199 4.89 11.89 26.70
CA SER A 199 5.96 11.74 27.68
C SER A 199 6.36 10.28 27.78
N GLU A 200 7.64 9.99 27.62
CA GLU A 200 8.20 8.86 28.36
C GLU A 200 8.16 9.30 29.83
N ASN A 201 7.26 8.71 30.60
CA ASN A 201 7.28 8.89 32.05
C ASN A 201 8.67 8.39 32.52
N PRO A 202 9.58 9.26 33.03
CA PRO A 202 10.86 8.78 33.51
C PRO A 202 10.54 7.78 34.61
N THR A 203 11.04 6.55 34.45
CA THR A 203 10.94 5.50 35.46
C THR A 203 11.35 6.09 36.81
N PRO A 204 10.48 6.12 37.86
CA PRO A 204 10.90 6.57 39.15
C PRO A 204 11.90 5.59 39.73
N GLY A 205 13.17 5.95 39.78
CA GLY A 205 14.19 5.19 40.50
C GLY A 205 15.50 4.92 39.79
N GLU A 206 16.23 5.95 39.45
CA GLU A 206 17.70 5.85 39.47
C GLU A 206 18.25 7.06 40.25
N GLU A 207 18.16 6.97 41.55
CA GLU A 207 18.90 7.80 42.46
C GLU A 207 20.37 7.42 42.34
N ILE A 208 21.15 8.25 41.69
CA ILE A 208 22.62 8.11 41.63
C ILE A 208 23.20 8.38 43.02
N ALA A 209 23.72 7.31 43.62
CA ALA A 209 24.58 7.37 44.81
C ALA A 209 25.99 7.87 44.47
#